data_b31f190eedf77453edfa1563d29c22ea
#
_entry.id   b31f190eedf77453edfa1563d29c22ea
#
_cell.length_a   1.000
_cell.length_b   1.000
_cell.length_c   1.000
_cell.angle_alpha   90.00
_cell.angle_beta   90.00
_cell.angle_gamma   90.00
#
_symmetry.space_group_name_H-M   'P 1'
#
loop_
_entity.id
_entity.type
_entity.pdbx_description
1 polymer ?
#
loop_
_entity_poly.entity_id
_entity_poly.type
_entity_poly.pdbx_seq_one_letter_code
_entity_poly.pdbx_strand_id
1 'polypeptide(L)'
;MQITLCSFLASIFWSTLLIGGMYFLRRRYCIQSGFSLWAILVLYLLSMARAFFPAEISQVIVLGDKYLYAWFYVPFRNLLKTHLIERFGFPLSVGHALLMLWAGISVLLLIRHFFCYHKACVQIRKYASMCHTQAYTVFESVQNRFAKPQKVSLYTMPNIEIPFGVGLFHKSILLPQNTYTDEELYYILLHEYTHFQNHDILIKFMVSIFCCIFWWNPIVYLLRADLEQMLEIKCDTTVVRNMKKPEKAAYLRTIVMAMRNISPSKPTCYTSTTFIHSNETRNIKERFQAVMHYPPKTAHKLSHFLVTLVCVLMLSLSYILLPQPVYEAPPSTELNVIDFNPSNTHIELRKDGTYWICSQVIKTRQISQQQFEFLKEIGFTVQEEE
;
A
#
# COMPACT_ATOMS: atom_id res chain seq x y z
N MET A 1 2.00 11.09 20.72
CA MET A 1 1.55 10.83 19.36
C MET A 1 0.22 10.09 19.48
N GLN A 2 -0.90 10.74 19.25
CA GLN A 2 -2.23 10.11 19.35
C GLN A 2 -2.66 9.71 17.96
N ILE A 3 -2.91 8.43 17.75
CA ILE A 3 -3.47 7.93 16.49
C ILE A 3 -4.97 8.13 16.55
N THR A 4 -5.49 9.06 15.77
CA THR A 4 -6.93 9.32 15.67
C THR A 4 -7.52 8.58 14.46
N LEU A 5 -8.85 8.38 14.45
CA LEU A 5 -9.54 7.84 13.27
C LEU A 5 -9.29 8.71 12.02
N CYS A 6 -9.22 10.04 12.21
CA CYS A 6 -8.96 10.97 11.14
C CYS A 6 -7.55 10.80 10.57
N SER A 7 -6.50 10.61 11.40
CA SER A 7 -5.15 10.38 10.95
C SER A 7 -5.02 9.06 10.16
N PHE A 8 -5.75 8.03 10.59
CA PHE A 8 -5.78 6.76 9.86
C PHE A 8 -6.46 6.90 8.49
N LEU A 9 -7.63 7.53 8.42
CA LEU A 9 -8.32 7.76 7.16
C LEU A 9 -7.52 8.66 6.22
N ALA A 10 -6.89 9.71 6.76
CA ALA A 10 -6.00 10.58 5.99
C ALA A 10 -4.79 9.84 5.44
N SER A 11 -4.20 8.91 6.20
CA SER A 11 -3.07 8.10 5.72
C SER A 11 -3.45 7.21 4.54
N ILE A 12 -4.63 6.60 4.59
CA ILE A 12 -5.16 5.81 3.47
C ILE A 12 -5.47 6.69 2.25
N PHE A 13 -6.11 7.84 2.48
CA PHE A 13 -6.42 8.80 1.41
C PHE A 13 -5.15 9.24 0.68
N TRP A 14 -4.15 9.71 1.42
CA TRP A 14 -2.88 10.16 0.84
C TRP A 14 -2.11 9.03 0.16
N SER A 15 -2.06 7.84 0.77
CA SER A 15 -1.45 6.65 0.13
C SER A 15 -2.13 6.34 -1.19
N THR A 16 -3.47 6.35 -1.24
CA THR A 16 -4.26 6.09 -2.45
C THR A 16 -3.98 7.14 -3.53
N LEU A 17 -3.94 8.43 -3.15
CA LEU A 17 -3.64 9.54 -4.06
C LEU A 17 -2.22 9.43 -4.63
N LEU A 18 -1.22 9.14 -3.78
CA LEU A 18 0.17 8.97 -4.18
C LEU A 18 0.33 7.79 -5.16
N ILE A 19 -0.28 6.64 -4.86
CA ILE A 19 -0.25 5.46 -5.73
C ILE A 19 -0.90 5.78 -7.08
N GLY A 20 -2.08 6.41 -7.07
CA GLY A 20 -2.79 6.79 -8.29
C GLY A 20 -2.00 7.81 -9.13
N GLY A 21 -1.41 8.81 -8.49
CA GLY A 21 -0.56 9.81 -9.14
C GLY A 21 0.69 9.19 -9.76
N MET A 22 1.36 8.28 -9.04
CA MET A 22 2.52 7.55 -9.54
C MET A 22 2.18 6.64 -10.73
N TYR A 23 1.04 5.94 -10.66
CA TYR A 23 0.54 5.14 -11.77
C TYR A 23 0.35 5.97 -13.04
N PHE A 24 -0.31 7.14 -12.93
CA PHE A 24 -0.53 8.04 -14.03
C PHE A 24 0.79 8.62 -14.58
N LEU A 25 1.67 9.07 -13.67
CA LEU A 25 2.97 9.63 -14.03
C LEU A 25 3.84 8.61 -14.78
N ARG A 26 3.91 7.37 -14.29
CA ARG A 26 4.65 6.30 -14.95
C ARG A 26 4.12 6.04 -16.36
N ARG A 27 2.82 5.88 -16.50
CA ARG A 27 2.21 5.58 -17.80
C ARG A 27 2.36 6.68 -18.83
N ARG A 28 2.40 7.94 -18.38
CA ARG A 28 2.44 9.08 -19.28
C ARG A 28 3.87 9.50 -19.67
N TYR A 29 4.79 9.43 -18.71
CA TYR A 29 6.11 10.06 -18.88
C TYR A 29 7.29 9.11 -18.78
N CYS A 30 7.25 8.11 -17.91
CA CYS A 30 8.48 7.41 -17.51
C CYS A 30 9.02 6.45 -18.56
N ILE A 31 8.18 5.86 -19.43
CA ILE A 31 8.63 4.90 -20.45
C ILE A 31 9.45 5.60 -21.55
N GLN A 32 9.10 6.86 -21.86
CA GLN A 32 9.76 7.62 -22.93
C GLN A 32 10.96 8.42 -22.45
N SER A 33 11.01 8.80 -21.15
CA SER A 33 11.99 9.74 -20.61
C SER A 33 13.20 9.07 -19.96
N GLY A 34 13.33 7.74 -19.97
CA GLY A 34 14.46 7.03 -19.35
C GLY A 34 14.52 7.18 -17.83
N PHE A 35 13.40 7.44 -17.18
CA PHE A 35 13.30 7.58 -15.73
C PHE A 35 13.74 6.30 -15.02
N SER A 36 14.43 6.43 -13.89
CA SER A 36 14.90 5.28 -13.13
C SER A 36 13.74 4.46 -12.58
N LEU A 37 13.57 3.23 -13.08
CA LEU A 37 12.58 2.27 -12.58
C LEU A 37 12.74 2.00 -11.07
N TRP A 38 13.97 2.09 -10.57
CA TRP A 38 14.26 1.99 -9.14
C TRP A 38 13.64 3.10 -8.31
N ALA A 39 13.72 4.35 -8.79
CA ALA A 39 13.13 5.49 -8.10
C ALA A 39 11.60 5.34 -7.99
N ILE A 40 10.95 4.92 -9.08
CA ILE A 40 9.50 4.69 -9.08
C ILE A 40 9.12 3.56 -8.11
N LEU A 41 9.88 2.46 -8.11
CA LEU A 41 9.67 1.34 -7.20
C LEU A 41 9.75 1.80 -5.73
N VAL A 42 10.79 2.55 -5.37
CA VAL A 42 10.96 3.08 -4.01
C VAL A 42 9.80 4.00 -3.64
N LEU A 43 9.35 4.86 -4.55
CA LEU A 43 8.21 5.75 -4.30
C LEU A 43 6.90 4.97 -4.10
N TYR A 44 6.67 3.88 -4.85
CA TYR A 44 5.54 2.99 -4.59
C TYR A 44 5.63 2.33 -3.21
N LEU A 45 6.80 1.83 -2.82
CA LEU A 45 6.98 1.22 -1.50
C LEU A 45 6.79 2.24 -0.37
N LEU A 46 7.27 3.47 -0.53
CA LEU A 46 7.04 4.56 0.42
C LEU A 46 5.55 4.94 0.49
N SER A 47 4.85 4.98 -0.64
CA SER A 47 3.41 5.24 -0.68
C SER A 47 2.61 4.13 0.00
N MET A 48 3.02 2.86 -0.11
CA MET A 48 2.45 1.75 0.64
C MET A 48 2.73 1.88 2.14
N ALA A 49 3.97 2.21 2.51
CA ALA A 49 4.35 2.41 3.91
C ALA A 49 3.53 3.53 4.55
N ARG A 50 3.21 4.60 3.81
CA ARG A 50 2.36 5.71 4.30
C ARG A 50 0.99 5.24 4.78
N ALA A 51 0.41 4.19 4.18
CA ALA A 51 -0.88 3.65 4.60
C ALA A 51 -0.84 3.00 6.00
N PHE A 52 0.32 2.46 6.41
CA PHE A 52 0.50 1.81 7.71
C PHE A 52 0.96 2.77 8.81
N PHE A 53 1.54 3.91 8.44
CA PHE A 53 2.08 4.88 9.40
C PHE A 53 1.22 6.15 9.41
N PRO A 54 0.12 6.19 10.19
CA PRO A 54 -0.73 7.37 10.37
C PRO A 54 -0.05 8.40 11.29
N ALA A 55 1.25 8.64 11.10
CA ALA A 55 2.00 9.58 11.88
C ALA A 55 1.60 11.01 11.53
N GLU A 56 1.36 11.82 12.53
CA GLU A 56 1.13 13.26 12.41
C GLU A 56 2.33 14.02 12.97
N ILE A 57 2.78 15.03 12.25
CA ILE A 57 3.82 15.94 12.71
C ILE A 57 3.13 17.00 13.58
N SER A 58 3.79 17.49 14.63
CA SER A 58 3.20 18.44 15.58
C SER A 58 2.71 19.78 14.96
N GLN A 59 3.15 20.09 13.74
CA GLN A 59 2.71 21.25 12.97
C GLN A 59 1.92 20.79 11.74
N VAL A 60 0.66 20.43 11.93
CA VAL A 60 -0.24 20.02 10.86
C VAL A 60 -1.05 21.22 10.36
N ILE A 61 -1.08 21.41 9.04
CA ILE A 61 -2.00 22.33 8.40
C ILE A 61 -3.32 21.59 8.18
N VAL A 62 -4.35 21.98 8.91
CA VAL A 62 -5.69 21.41 8.77
C VAL A 62 -6.35 21.99 7.53
N LEU A 63 -6.57 21.13 6.53
CA LEU A 63 -7.42 21.46 5.39
C LEU A 63 -8.87 21.13 5.76
N GLY A 64 -9.59 22.13 6.26
CA GLY A 64 -10.97 21.94 6.69
C GLY A 64 -11.94 22.87 5.98
N ASP A 65 -13.08 22.33 5.55
CA ASP A 65 -14.23 23.08 5.09
C ASP A 65 -15.38 22.86 6.07
N LYS A 66 -16.01 24.00 6.53
CA LYS A 66 -17.15 23.98 7.45
C LYS A 66 -18.36 23.24 6.88
N TYR A 67 -18.60 23.33 5.57
CA TYR A 67 -19.71 22.68 4.88
C TYR A 67 -19.53 21.16 4.80
N LEU A 68 -18.30 20.71 4.45
CA LEU A 68 -17.97 19.29 4.41
C LEU A 68 -18.05 18.64 5.81
N TYR A 69 -17.72 19.42 6.85
CA TYR A 69 -17.85 19.00 8.24
C TYR A 69 -19.30 18.72 8.61
N ALA A 70 -20.19 19.70 8.43
CA ALA A 70 -21.58 19.59 8.83
C ALA A 70 -22.34 18.53 8.03
N TRP A 71 -22.09 18.46 6.71
CA TRP A 71 -22.89 17.62 5.80
C TRP A 71 -22.40 16.17 5.72
N PHE A 72 -21.12 15.91 5.84
CA PHE A 72 -20.55 14.57 5.69
C PHE A 72 -19.98 14.00 6.99
N TYR A 73 -19.09 14.73 7.65
CA TYR A 73 -18.35 14.19 8.79
C TYR A 73 -19.22 13.96 10.02
N VAL A 74 -20.10 14.90 10.38
CA VAL A 74 -20.96 14.75 11.56
C VAL A 74 -21.93 13.57 11.42
N PRO A 75 -22.67 13.41 10.30
CA PRO A 75 -23.52 12.25 10.10
C PRO A 75 -22.73 10.93 10.09
N PHE A 76 -21.56 10.92 9.41
CA PHE A 76 -20.69 9.74 9.34
C PHE A 76 -20.16 9.34 10.73
N ARG A 77 -19.67 10.31 11.52
CA ARG A 77 -19.21 10.07 12.88
C ARG A 77 -20.34 9.56 13.78
N ASN A 78 -21.52 10.16 13.67
CA ASN A 78 -22.69 9.74 14.47
C ASN A 78 -23.12 8.33 14.09
N LEU A 79 -23.13 7.99 12.78
CA LEU A 79 -23.38 6.64 12.31
C LEU A 79 -22.38 5.65 12.92
N LEU A 80 -21.08 5.96 12.89
CA LEU A 80 -20.05 5.09 13.47
C LEU A 80 -20.18 4.91 14.98
N LYS A 81 -20.71 5.92 15.70
CA LYS A 81 -20.94 5.88 17.15
C LYS A 81 -22.27 5.23 17.53
N THR A 82 -23.19 5.00 16.58
CA THR A 82 -24.48 4.35 16.88
C THR A 82 -24.23 2.97 17.49
N HIS A 83 -24.80 2.73 18.66
CA HIS A 83 -24.73 1.46 19.38
C HIS A 83 -25.66 0.44 18.72
N LEU A 84 -25.12 -0.71 18.32
CA LEU A 84 -25.90 -1.83 17.76
C LEU A 84 -26.41 -2.76 18.86
N ILE A 85 -25.61 -2.99 19.89
CA ILE A 85 -25.91 -3.92 20.98
C ILE A 85 -25.31 -3.35 22.28
N GLU A 86 -26.16 -3.15 23.30
CA GLU A 86 -25.72 -2.74 24.65
C GLU A 86 -25.63 -3.94 25.61
N ARG A 87 -25.47 -5.14 25.10
CA ARG A 87 -25.48 -6.36 25.89
C ARG A 87 -24.06 -6.70 26.39
N PHE A 88 -23.94 -7.16 27.63
CA PHE A 88 -22.69 -7.57 28.29
C PHE A 88 -21.70 -6.45 28.68
N GLY A 89 -22.14 -5.19 28.85
CA GLY A 89 -21.26 -4.12 29.32
C GLY A 89 -20.25 -3.58 28.31
N PHE A 90 -20.27 -4.09 27.06
CA PHE A 90 -19.48 -3.58 25.95
C PHE A 90 -20.41 -3.00 24.88
N PRO A 91 -20.49 -1.67 24.75
CA PRO A 91 -21.29 -1.05 23.69
C PRO A 91 -20.67 -1.30 22.33
N LEU A 92 -21.25 -2.23 21.56
CA LEU A 92 -20.80 -2.50 20.19
C LEU A 92 -21.34 -1.41 19.27
N SER A 93 -20.47 -0.52 18.79
CA SER A 93 -20.86 0.50 17.82
C SER A 93 -20.71 -0.01 16.38
N VAL A 94 -21.40 0.66 15.43
CA VAL A 94 -21.26 0.40 13.98
C VAL A 94 -19.79 0.47 13.55
N GLY A 95 -19.03 1.41 14.11
CA GLY A 95 -17.58 1.52 13.81
C GLY A 95 -16.79 0.28 14.23
N HIS A 96 -17.07 -0.29 15.40
CA HIS A 96 -16.43 -1.53 15.85
C HIS A 96 -16.83 -2.72 14.95
N ALA A 97 -18.10 -2.80 14.55
CA ALA A 97 -18.57 -3.87 13.65
C ALA A 97 -17.91 -3.80 12.28
N LEU A 98 -17.77 -2.61 11.68
CA LEU A 98 -17.07 -2.40 10.41
C LEU A 98 -15.57 -2.75 10.51
N LEU A 99 -14.93 -2.37 11.62
CA LEU A 99 -13.51 -2.67 11.86
C LEU A 99 -13.30 -4.18 12.02
N MET A 100 -14.17 -4.87 12.75
CA MET A 100 -14.12 -6.33 12.88
C MET A 100 -14.37 -7.02 11.55
N LEU A 101 -15.33 -6.55 10.75
CA LEU A 101 -15.61 -7.08 9.41
C LEU A 101 -14.39 -6.90 8.51
N TRP A 102 -13.79 -5.70 8.47
CA TRP A 102 -12.57 -5.43 7.72
C TRP A 102 -11.41 -6.33 8.14
N ALA A 103 -11.15 -6.43 9.44
CA ALA A 103 -10.09 -7.27 9.98
C ALA A 103 -10.36 -8.76 9.69
N GLY A 104 -11.58 -9.22 9.87
CA GLY A 104 -11.98 -10.61 9.59
C GLY A 104 -11.77 -11.01 8.13
N ILE A 105 -12.23 -10.18 7.19
CA ILE A 105 -12.00 -10.43 5.75
C ILE A 105 -10.50 -10.37 5.42
N SER A 106 -9.77 -9.40 5.96
CA SER A 106 -8.32 -9.28 5.72
C SER A 106 -7.56 -10.50 6.21
N VAL A 107 -7.86 -10.97 7.43
CA VAL A 107 -7.26 -12.19 8.00
C VAL A 107 -7.61 -13.42 7.14
N LEU A 108 -8.85 -13.54 6.72
CA LEU A 108 -9.30 -14.66 5.87
C LEU A 108 -8.57 -14.66 4.51
N LEU A 109 -8.39 -13.49 3.89
CA LEU A 109 -7.64 -13.34 2.65
C LEU A 109 -6.14 -13.65 2.85
N LEU A 110 -5.54 -13.23 3.97
CA LEU A 110 -4.16 -13.56 4.31
C LEU A 110 -4.00 -15.06 4.53
N ILE A 111 -4.86 -15.70 5.31
CA ILE A 111 -4.85 -17.16 5.51
C ILE A 111 -4.93 -17.86 4.17
N ARG A 112 -5.87 -17.47 3.30
CA ARG A 112 -5.99 -18.02 1.94
C ARG A 112 -4.72 -17.82 1.14
N HIS A 113 -4.10 -16.63 1.21
CA HIS A 113 -2.86 -16.34 0.49
C HIS A 113 -1.70 -17.25 0.95
N PHE A 114 -1.49 -17.38 2.26
CA PHE A 114 -0.46 -18.26 2.82
C PHE A 114 -0.75 -19.74 2.55
N PHE A 115 -2.01 -20.16 2.61
CA PHE A 115 -2.42 -21.52 2.28
C PHE A 115 -2.15 -21.87 0.81
N CYS A 116 -2.49 -20.96 -0.11
CA CYS A 116 -2.18 -21.13 -1.53
C CYS A 116 -0.67 -21.20 -1.78
N TYR A 117 0.12 -20.35 -1.11
CA TYR A 117 1.58 -20.40 -1.18
C TYR A 117 2.14 -21.73 -0.66
N HIS A 118 1.68 -22.18 0.50
CA HIS A 118 2.09 -23.47 1.08
C HIS A 118 1.72 -24.63 0.17
N LYS A 119 0.50 -24.64 -0.35
CA LYS A 119 0.02 -25.67 -1.30
C LYS A 119 0.90 -25.74 -2.55
N ALA A 120 1.28 -24.58 -3.12
CA ALA A 120 2.18 -24.51 -4.25
C ALA A 120 3.57 -25.10 -3.91
N CYS A 121 4.14 -24.77 -2.76
CA CYS A 121 5.40 -25.34 -2.29
C CYS A 121 5.33 -26.87 -2.11
N VAL A 122 4.23 -27.38 -1.57
CA VAL A 122 4.02 -28.83 -1.42
C VAL A 122 3.90 -29.52 -2.78
N GLN A 123 3.15 -28.93 -3.72
CA GLN A 123 3.02 -29.47 -5.08
C GLN A 123 4.38 -29.52 -5.79
N ILE A 124 5.18 -28.47 -5.67
CA ILE A 124 6.53 -28.45 -6.23
C ILE A 124 7.39 -29.57 -5.65
N ARG A 125 7.41 -29.74 -4.33
CA ARG A 125 8.15 -30.83 -3.70
C ARG A 125 7.69 -32.23 -4.14
N LYS A 126 6.41 -32.38 -4.44
CA LYS A 126 5.82 -33.67 -4.82
C LYS A 126 6.04 -34.04 -6.29
N TYR A 127 5.94 -33.06 -7.20
CA TYR A 127 5.90 -33.30 -8.65
C TYR A 127 7.12 -32.80 -9.41
N ALA A 128 7.96 -31.97 -8.79
CA ALA A 128 9.18 -31.50 -9.42
C ALA A 128 10.23 -32.61 -9.46
N SER A 129 10.79 -32.83 -10.61
CA SER A 129 11.92 -33.73 -10.85
C SER A 129 13.20 -32.94 -11.12
N MET A 130 14.36 -33.57 -10.92
CA MET A 130 15.62 -32.96 -11.31
C MET A 130 15.68 -32.75 -12.83
N CYS A 131 16.24 -31.62 -13.25
CA CYS A 131 16.45 -31.34 -14.66
C CYS A 131 17.52 -32.24 -15.27
N HIS A 132 17.53 -32.35 -16.61
CA HIS A 132 18.62 -33.00 -17.33
C HIS A 132 19.96 -32.27 -17.12
N THR A 133 21.06 -32.99 -17.22
CA THR A 133 22.44 -32.48 -17.02
C THR A 133 22.72 -31.24 -17.87
N GLN A 134 22.22 -31.20 -19.10
CA GLN A 134 22.36 -30.06 -20.00
C GLN A 134 21.79 -28.77 -19.41
N ALA A 135 20.62 -28.81 -18.76
CA ALA A 135 20.03 -27.63 -18.13
C ALA A 135 20.88 -27.09 -16.97
N TYR A 136 21.56 -27.98 -16.26
CA TYR A 136 22.46 -27.57 -15.16
C TYR A 136 23.73 -26.90 -15.70
N THR A 137 24.31 -27.38 -16.80
CA THR A 137 25.50 -26.73 -17.40
C THR A 137 25.20 -25.34 -17.91
N VAL A 138 24.03 -25.17 -18.56
CA VAL A 138 23.55 -23.84 -18.98
C VAL A 138 23.29 -22.95 -17.77
N PHE A 139 22.68 -23.48 -16.72
CA PHE A 139 22.38 -22.73 -15.49
C PHE A 139 23.66 -22.28 -14.77
N GLU A 140 24.67 -23.10 -14.71
CA GLU A 140 25.96 -22.73 -14.14
C GLU A 140 26.60 -21.57 -14.89
N SER A 141 26.51 -21.56 -16.24
CA SER A 141 26.99 -20.44 -17.06
C SER A 141 26.24 -19.14 -16.74
N VAL A 142 24.93 -19.22 -16.45
CA VAL A 142 24.12 -18.07 -16.02
C VAL A 142 24.56 -17.58 -14.63
N GLN A 143 24.76 -18.48 -13.67
CA GLN A 143 25.19 -18.11 -12.32
C GLN A 143 26.56 -17.41 -12.30
N ASN A 144 27.50 -17.90 -13.12
CA ASN A 144 28.84 -17.34 -13.26
C ASN A 144 28.87 -15.91 -13.82
N ARG A 145 27.78 -15.44 -14.41
CA ARG A 145 27.63 -14.04 -14.86
C ARG A 145 27.48 -13.05 -13.71
N PHE A 146 27.09 -13.52 -12.51
CA PHE A 146 26.82 -12.66 -11.35
C PHE A 146 27.94 -12.75 -10.34
N ALA A 147 28.42 -11.60 -9.85
CA ALA A 147 29.50 -11.52 -8.87
C ALA A 147 29.16 -12.20 -7.53
N LYS A 148 27.87 -12.23 -7.17
CA LYS A 148 27.36 -12.86 -5.94
C LYS A 148 26.19 -13.78 -6.31
N PRO A 149 26.46 -15.02 -6.75
CA PRO A 149 25.40 -15.94 -7.11
C PRO A 149 24.57 -16.35 -5.90
N GLN A 150 23.26 -16.35 -6.08
CA GLN A 150 22.32 -16.84 -5.09
C GLN A 150 22.10 -18.34 -5.27
N LYS A 151 21.90 -19.06 -4.17
CA LYS A 151 21.57 -20.49 -4.20
C LYS A 151 20.12 -20.65 -4.70
N VAL A 152 19.95 -21.16 -5.90
CA VAL A 152 18.67 -21.44 -6.56
C VAL A 152 18.70 -22.87 -7.07
N SER A 153 17.66 -23.63 -6.83
CA SER A 153 17.52 -25.00 -7.33
C SER A 153 16.76 -25.00 -8.66
N LEU A 154 17.13 -25.90 -9.55
CA LEU A 154 16.50 -26.04 -10.87
C LEU A 154 15.72 -27.35 -10.92
N TYR A 155 14.44 -27.27 -11.30
CA TYR A 155 13.56 -28.43 -11.43
C TYR A 155 12.76 -28.40 -12.72
N THR A 156 12.40 -29.59 -13.21
CA THR A 156 11.41 -29.76 -14.27
C THR A 156 10.10 -30.19 -13.64
N MET A 157 8.99 -29.59 -14.07
CA MET A 157 7.66 -29.91 -13.56
C MET A 157 6.70 -30.20 -14.72
N PRO A 158 5.95 -31.31 -14.66
CA PRO A 158 4.88 -31.58 -15.62
C PRO A 158 3.71 -30.60 -15.42
N ASN A 159 2.92 -30.40 -16.45
CA ASN A 159 1.72 -29.56 -16.44
C ASN A 159 1.95 -28.06 -16.16
N ILE A 160 3.14 -27.57 -16.36
CA ILE A 160 3.41 -26.12 -16.46
C ILE A 160 3.68 -25.78 -17.92
N GLU A 161 3.18 -24.63 -18.36
CA GLU A 161 3.30 -24.20 -19.76
C GLU A 161 4.47 -23.25 -19.96
N ILE A 162 4.87 -22.53 -18.91
CA ILE A 162 5.94 -21.52 -18.94
C ILE A 162 6.92 -21.73 -17.81
N PRO A 163 8.20 -21.38 -18.03
CA PRO A 163 9.19 -21.29 -16.96
C PRO A 163 8.77 -20.23 -15.93
N PHE A 164 9.07 -20.45 -14.66
CA PHE A 164 8.91 -19.42 -13.63
C PHE A 164 9.75 -19.70 -12.38
N GLY A 165 10.15 -18.62 -11.71
CA GLY A 165 10.80 -18.69 -10.41
C GLY A 165 9.78 -18.69 -9.26
N VAL A 166 10.08 -19.45 -8.19
CA VAL A 166 9.24 -19.54 -6.99
C VAL A 166 10.08 -19.68 -5.73
N GLY A 167 9.52 -19.25 -4.61
CA GLY A 167 10.11 -19.43 -3.29
C GLY A 167 10.81 -18.19 -2.74
N LEU A 168 10.43 -17.81 -1.52
CA LEU A 168 11.06 -16.72 -0.77
C LEU A 168 12.34 -17.19 -0.08
N PHE A 169 12.24 -18.32 0.61
CA PHE A 169 13.36 -18.90 1.38
C PHE A 169 14.09 -19.99 0.58
N HIS A 170 13.35 -20.91 -0.04
CA HIS A 170 13.88 -21.96 -0.89
C HIS A 170 13.60 -21.60 -2.35
N LYS A 171 14.57 -20.92 -2.95
CA LYS A 171 14.47 -20.39 -4.31
C LYS A 171 14.60 -21.52 -5.31
N SER A 172 13.63 -21.60 -6.23
CA SER A 172 13.61 -22.65 -7.26
C SER A 172 13.12 -22.07 -8.58
N ILE A 173 13.77 -22.46 -9.69
CA ILE A 173 13.29 -22.22 -11.04
C ILE A 173 12.65 -23.51 -11.54
N LEU A 174 11.44 -23.40 -12.06
CA LEU A 174 10.68 -24.51 -12.62
C LEU A 174 10.62 -24.38 -14.13
N LEU A 175 11.04 -25.42 -14.81
CA LEU A 175 11.00 -25.52 -16.27
C LEU A 175 9.87 -26.49 -16.70
N PRO A 176 9.12 -26.18 -17.76
CA PRO A 176 8.23 -27.14 -18.39
C PRO A 176 9.01 -28.28 -19.04
N GLN A 177 8.33 -29.38 -19.30
CA GLN A 177 8.92 -30.55 -20.01
C GLN A 177 9.03 -30.33 -21.52
N ASN A 178 9.37 -29.12 -21.94
CA ASN A 178 9.57 -28.76 -23.34
C ASN A 178 11.06 -28.85 -23.70
N THR A 179 11.32 -29.11 -24.97
CA THR A 179 12.68 -29.04 -25.52
C THR A 179 12.98 -27.58 -25.88
N TYR A 180 14.01 -27.06 -25.26
CA TYR A 180 14.56 -25.74 -25.58
C TYR A 180 15.94 -25.94 -26.20
N THR A 181 16.32 -25.05 -27.11
CA THR A 181 17.72 -24.94 -27.50
C THR A 181 18.56 -24.37 -26.36
N ASP A 182 19.88 -24.59 -26.38
CA ASP A 182 20.76 -24.05 -25.32
C ASP A 182 20.70 -22.54 -25.23
N GLU A 183 20.54 -21.85 -26.35
CA GLU A 183 20.40 -20.40 -26.39
C GLU A 183 19.07 -19.93 -25.75
N GLU A 184 17.97 -20.57 -26.10
CA GLU A 184 16.66 -20.26 -25.50
C GLU A 184 16.67 -20.52 -23.99
N LEU A 185 17.20 -21.67 -23.60
CA LEU A 185 17.31 -22.05 -22.19
C LEU A 185 18.19 -21.08 -21.42
N TYR A 186 19.29 -20.62 -22.01
CA TYR A 186 20.15 -19.62 -21.41
C TYR A 186 19.40 -18.30 -21.14
N TYR A 187 18.67 -17.78 -22.11
CA TYR A 187 17.92 -16.54 -21.92
C TYR A 187 16.75 -16.67 -20.93
N ILE A 188 16.06 -17.80 -20.95
CA ILE A 188 15.01 -18.11 -19.98
C ILE A 188 15.58 -18.16 -18.56
N LEU A 189 16.63 -18.94 -18.34
CA LEU A 189 17.26 -19.08 -17.02
C LEU A 189 17.87 -17.76 -16.54
N LEU A 190 18.46 -16.98 -17.45
CA LEU A 190 19.01 -15.67 -17.14
C LEU A 190 17.91 -14.70 -16.67
N HIS A 191 16.73 -14.71 -17.31
CA HIS A 191 15.58 -13.90 -16.93
C HIS A 191 15.07 -14.32 -15.57
N GLU A 192 14.74 -15.58 -15.35
CA GLU A 192 14.20 -16.09 -14.07
C GLU A 192 15.19 -15.92 -12.91
N TYR A 193 16.48 -16.15 -13.17
CA TYR A 193 17.52 -15.95 -12.16
C TYR A 193 17.70 -14.47 -11.78
N THR A 194 17.53 -13.57 -12.74
CA THR A 194 17.61 -12.11 -12.51
C THR A 194 16.49 -11.64 -11.56
N HIS A 195 15.29 -12.21 -11.61
CA HIS A 195 14.22 -11.92 -10.63
C HIS A 195 14.64 -12.26 -9.20
N PHE A 196 15.36 -13.38 -8.99
CA PHE A 196 15.89 -13.70 -7.66
C PHE A 196 16.97 -12.73 -7.22
N GLN A 197 17.87 -12.35 -8.10
CA GLN A 197 18.93 -11.37 -7.82
C GLN A 197 18.37 -10.00 -7.45
N ASN A 198 17.28 -9.62 -8.08
CA ASN A 198 16.58 -8.35 -7.85
C ASN A 198 15.63 -8.37 -6.64
N HIS A 199 15.42 -9.52 -6.00
CA HIS A 199 14.43 -9.73 -4.92
C HIS A 199 12.98 -9.44 -5.34
N ASP A 200 12.67 -9.59 -6.62
CA ASP A 200 11.36 -9.24 -7.18
C ASP A 200 10.22 -10.08 -6.59
N ILE A 201 10.49 -11.36 -6.24
CA ILE A 201 9.52 -12.25 -5.60
C ILE A 201 9.10 -11.72 -4.22
N LEU A 202 10.05 -11.18 -3.45
CA LEU A 202 9.75 -10.58 -2.14
C LEU A 202 8.84 -9.35 -2.31
N ILE A 203 9.12 -8.50 -3.29
CA ILE A 203 8.31 -7.32 -3.57
C ILE A 203 6.89 -7.73 -3.98
N LYS A 204 6.74 -8.69 -4.90
CA LYS A 204 5.44 -9.24 -5.32
C LYS A 204 4.66 -9.81 -4.12
N PHE A 205 5.34 -10.48 -3.20
CA PHE A 205 4.74 -11.03 -1.99
C PHE A 205 4.24 -9.93 -1.04
N MET A 206 5.04 -8.89 -0.78
CA MET A 206 4.65 -7.75 0.06
C MET A 206 3.44 -7.01 -0.51
N VAL A 207 3.41 -6.79 -1.83
CA VAL A 207 2.26 -6.16 -2.51
C VAL A 207 1.01 -7.03 -2.40
N SER A 208 1.16 -8.35 -2.46
CA SER A 208 0.02 -9.26 -2.29
C SER A 208 -0.57 -9.18 -0.87
N ILE A 209 0.27 -9.09 0.16
CA ILE A 209 -0.17 -8.84 1.55
C ILE A 209 -0.89 -7.48 1.65
N PHE A 210 -0.33 -6.44 1.04
CA PHE A 210 -0.95 -5.13 1.00
C PHE A 210 -2.36 -5.17 0.38
N CYS A 211 -2.52 -5.89 -0.75
CA CYS A 211 -3.82 -6.11 -1.37
C CYS A 211 -4.80 -6.88 -0.48
N CYS A 212 -4.33 -7.83 0.34
CA CYS A 212 -5.19 -8.55 1.29
C CYS A 212 -5.69 -7.64 2.43
N ILE A 213 -4.89 -6.68 2.87
CA ILE A 213 -5.24 -5.75 3.96
C ILE A 213 -6.18 -4.65 3.43
N PHE A 214 -5.86 -4.06 2.29
CA PHE A 214 -6.64 -2.99 1.65
C PHE A 214 -7.52 -3.51 0.51
N TRP A 215 -8.11 -4.70 0.69
CA TRP A 215 -8.90 -5.42 -0.33
C TRP A 215 -10.06 -4.62 -0.92
N TRP A 216 -10.61 -3.69 -0.18
CA TRP A 216 -11.72 -2.81 -0.58
C TRP A 216 -11.29 -1.63 -1.45
N ASN A 217 -9.98 -1.31 -1.51
CA ASN A 217 -9.46 -0.18 -2.27
C ASN A 217 -9.05 -0.61 -3.70
N PRO A 218 -9.75 -0.16 -4.76
CA PRO A 218 -9.44 -0.58 -6.14
C PRO A 218 -8.05 -0.13 -6.61
N ILE A 219 -7.50 0.95 -6.05
CA ILE A 219 -6.20 1.50 -6.45
C ILE A 219 -5.04 0.54 -6.10
N VAL A 220 -5.20 -0.29 -5.07
CA VAL A 220 -4.15 -1.27 -4.72
C VAL A 220 -3.99 -2.37 -5.77
N TYR A 221 -5.06 -2.69 -6.50
CA TYR A 221 -5.00 -3.65 -7.62
C TYR A 221 -4.35 -3.04 -8.86
N LEU A 222 -4.55 -1.72 -9.10
CA LEU A 222 -3.82 -0.98 -10.12
C LEU A 222 -2.32 -0.92 -9.77
N LEU A 223 -1.98 -0.62 -8.51
CA LEU A 223 -0.60 -0.68 -8.01
C LEU A 223 0.02 -2.05 -8.29
N ARG A 224 -0.68 -3.13 -7.93
CA ARG A 224 -0.19 -4.49 -8.13
C ARG A 224 0.13 -4.77 -9.59
N ALA A 225 -0.82 -4.51 -10.50
CA ALA A 225 -0.66 -4.76 -11.92
C ALA A 225 0.48 -3.92 -12.53
N ASP A 226 0.59 -2.66 -12.11
CA ASP A 226 1.61 -1.74 -12.60
C ASP A 226 3.01 -2.09 -12.08
N LEU A 227 3.10 -2.49 -10.82
CA LEU A 227 4.35 -2.90 -10.19
C LEU A 227 4.86 -4.22 -10.78
N GLU A 228 3.98 -5.19 -11.02
CA GLU A 228 4.33 -6.43 -11.72
C GLU A 228 4.93 -6.13 -13.09
N GLN A 229 4.31 -5.26 -13.88
CA GLN A 229 4.83 -4.82 -15.17
C GLN A 229 6.19 -4.11 -15.07
N MET A 230 6.36 -3.27 -14.06
CA MET A 230 7.64 -2.60 -13.79
C MET A 230 8.77 -3.57 -13.46
N LEU A 231 8.49 -4.58 -12.65
CA LEU A 231 9.47 -5.60 -12.28
C LEU A 231 9.92 -6.39 -13.51
N GLU A 232 9.00 -6.70 -14.44
CA GLU A 232 9.34 -7.34 -15.72
C GLU A 232 10.26 -6.44 -16.57
N ILE A 233 9.90 -5.17 -16.75
CA ILE A 233 10.75 -4.22 -17.52
C ILE A 233 12.12 -4.04 -16.87
N LYS A 234 12.17 -3.95 -15.53
CA LYS A 234 13.41 -3.85 -14.77
C LYS A 234 14.27 -5.11 -14.95
N CYS A 235 13.67 -6.28 -14.91
CA CYS A 235 14.35 -7.55 -15.17
C CYS A 235 14.93 -7.57 -16.59
N ASP A 236 14.12 -7.31 -17.60
CA ASP A 236 14.53 -7.27 -19.00
C ASP A 236 15.69 -6.29 -19.24
N THR A 237 15.57 -5.08 -18.72
CA THR A 237 16.64 -4.05 -18.87
C THR A 237 17.93 -4.45 -18.14
N THR A 238 17.83 -5.18 -17.03
CA THR A 238 18.99 -5.73 -16.31
C THR A 238 19.68 -6.81 -17.13
N VAL A 239 18.91 -7.73 -17.71
CA VAL A 239 19.40 -8.82 -18.56
C VAL A 239 20.14 -8.27 -19.78
N VAL A 240 19.53 -7.31 -20.50
CA VAL A 240 20.08 -6.80 -21.77
C VAL A 240 21.13 -5.71 -21.61
N ARG A 241 21.50 -5.35 -20.39
CA ARG A 241 22.38 -4.22 -20.09
C ARG A 241 23.68 -4.22 -20.89
N ASN A 242 24.30 -5.40 -21.05
CA ASN A 242 25.58 -5.56 -21.74
C ASN A 242 25.44 -6.32 -23.07
N MET A 243 24.22 -6.51 -23.58
CA MET A 243 23.96 -7.24 -24.80
C MET A 243 24.09 -6.36 -26.05
N LYS A 244 24.63 -6.92 -27.14
CA LYS A 244 24.64 -6.31 -28.48
C LYS A 244 23.23 -6.45 -29.11
N LYS A 245 22.99 -5.68 -30.20
CA LYS A 245 21.71 -5.71 -30.92
C LYS A 245 21.22 -7.11 -31.32
N PRO A 246 22.06 -8.02 -31.91
CA PRO A 246 21.59 -9.35 -32.25
C PRO A 246 21.18 -10.19 -31.03
N GLU A 247 21.93 -10.10 -29.93
CA GLU A 247 21.62 -10.81 -28.69
C GLU A 247 20.31 -10.33 -28.09
N LYS A 248 20.03 -9.01 -28.13
CA LYS A 248 18.74 -8.46 -27.71
C LYS A 248 17.57 -9.00 -28.54
N ALA A 249 17.78 -9.14 -29.84
CA ALA A 249 16.77 -9.70 -30.74
C ALA A 249 16.51 -11.20 -30.45
N ALA A 250 17.56 -11.98 -30.19
CA ALA A 250 17.44 -13.39 -29.76
C ALA A 250 16.71 -13.51 -28.43
N TYR A 251 17.08 -12.71 -27.42
CA TYR A 251 16.41 -12.63 -26.12
C TYR A 251 14.92 -12.32 -26.27
N LEU A 252 14.55 -11.28 -27.02
CA LEU A 252 13.14 -10.92 -27.23
C LEU A 252 12.35 -12.02 -27.95
N ARG A 253 12.99 -12.70 -28.93
CA ARG A 253 12.38 -13.85 -29.62
C ARG A 253 12.06 -14.97 -28.62
N THR A 254 13.01 -15.30 -27.74
CA THR A 254 12.84 -16.32 -26.70
C THR A 254 11.68 -15.98 -25.75
N ILE A 255 11.60 -14.73 -25.30
CA ILE A 255 10.48 -14.29 -24.42
C ILE A 255 9.13 -14.45 -25.14
N VAL A 256 9.02 -14.03 -26.40
CA VAL A 256 7.77 -14.17 -27.17
C VAL A 256 7.40 -15.63 -27.37
N MET A 257 8.38 -16.50 -27.63
CA MET A 257 8.13 -17.94 -27.77
C MET A 257 7.64 -18.54 -26.45
N ALA A 258 8.27 -18.20 -25.33
CA ALA A 258 7.82 -18.65 -24.01
C ALA A 258 6.38 -18.19 -23.70
N MET A 259 5.99 -17.00 -24.11
CA MET A 259 4.65 -16.47 -23.90
C MET A 259 3.59 -17.03 -24.85
N ARG A 260 3.95 -17.47 -26.07
CA ARG A 260 3.02 -18.07 -27.03
C ARG A 260 2.47 -19.44 -26.57
N ASN A 261 3.20 -20.13 -25.71
CA ASN A 261 2.82 -21.44 -25.19
C ASN A 261 1.77 -21.38 -24.07
N ILE A 262 1.26 -20.19 -23.77
CA ILE A 262 0.26 -19.98 -22.71
C ILE A 262 -1.12 -20.31 -23.25
N SER A 263 -1.76 -21.33 -22.68
CA SER A 263 -3.15 -21.63 -22.94
C SER A 263 -4.06 -20.75 -22.05
N PRO A 264 -5.09 -20.08 -22.59
CA PRO A 264 -5.89 -19.11 -21.84
C PRO A 264 -6.75 -19.69 -20.70
N SER A 265 -6.67 -20.99 -20.43
CA SER A 265 -7.67 -21.74 -19.66
C SER A 265 -7.31 -22.13 -18.24
N LYS A 266 -6.13 -21.80 -17.68
CA LYS A 266 -5.81 -22.20 -16.30
C LYS A 266 -5.23 -21.04 -15.48
N PRO A 267 -5.91 -20.63 -14.38
CA PRO A 267 -5.32 -19.72 -13.42
C PRO A 267 -4.14 -20.43 -12.73
N THR A 268 -2.92 -20.06 -13.09
CA THR A 268 -1.72 -20.46 -12.37
C THR A 268 -1.71 -19.89 -10.96
N CYS A 269 -1.20 -20.67 -10.03
CA CYS A 269 -1.16 -20.35 -8.59
C CYS A 269 -0.62 -18.94 -8.31
N TYR A 270 -1.30 -18.21 -7.43
CA TYR A 270 -1.11 -16.78 -7.10
C TYR A 270 0.28 -16.36 -6.57
N THR A 271 1.26 -17.24 -6.57
CA THR A 271 2.61 -17.01 -6.01
C THR A 271 3.73 -17.20 -7.00
N SER A 272 3.39 -17.43 -8.27
CA SER A 272 4.38 -17.50 -9.34
C SER A 272 4.69 -16.10 -9.88
N THR A 273 5.86 -15.95 -10.46
CA THR A 273 6.28 -14.73 -11.18
C THR A 273 5.38 -14.37 -12.35
N THR A 274 4.48 -15.26 -12.73
CA THR A 274 3.62 -15.14 -13.90
C THR A 274 2.19 -14.81 -13.53
N PHE A 275 1.79 -13.55 -13.73
CA PHE A 275 0.40 -13.14 -13.78
C PHE A 275 0.06 -12.68 -15.18
N ILE A 276 -0.71 -13.50 -15.88
CA ILE A 276 -1.32 -13.14 -17.15
C ILE A 276 -2.52 -12.26 -16.84
N HIS A 277 -2.46 -11.01 -17.19
CA HIS A 277 -3.57 -10.09 -17.06
C HIS A 277 -4.01 -9.54 -18.41
N SER A 278 -5.27 -9.16 -18.52
CA SER A 278 -6.02 -8.77 -19.71
C SER A 278 -5.45 -7.64 -20.61
N ASN A 279 -4.23 -7.17 -20.37
CA ASN A 279 -3.51 -6.17 -21.16
C ASN A 279 -2.20 -6.72 -21.77
N GLU A 280 -2.16 -8.00 -22.11
CA GLU A 280 -0.93 -8.70 -22.56
C GLU A 280 -0.22 -7.98 -23.71
N THR A 281 -0.95 -7.59 -24.76
CA THR A 281 -0.35 -6.95 -25.95
C THR A 281 0.32 -5.63 -25.61
N ARG A 282 -0.26 -4.82 -24.74
CA ARG A 282 0.34 -3.55 -24.30
C ARG A 282 1.56 -3.78 -23.42
N ASN A 283 1.47 -4.71 -22.47
CA ASN A 283 2.56 -5.04 -21.56
C ASN A 283 3.77 -5.58 -22.32
N ILE A 284 3.54 -6.45 -23.30
CA ILE A 284 4.59 -6.95 -24.21
C ILE A 284 5.22 -5.80 -25.01
N LYS A 285 4.40 -4.89 -25.55
CA LYS A 285 4.90 -3.74 -26.31
C LYS A 285 5.81 -2.85 -25.46
N GLU A 286 5.44 -2.57 -24.19
CA GLU A 286 6.26 -1.79 -23.26
C GLU A 286 7.60 -2.49 -22.96
N ARG A 287 7.61 -3.81 -22.74
CA ARG A 287 8.83 -4.62 -22.57
C ARG A 287 9.74 -4.54 -23.79
N PHE A 288 9.19 -4.74 -25.00
CA PHE A 288 9.93 -4.63 -26.26
C PHE A 288 10.56 -3.26 -26.43
N GLN A 289 9.78 -2.20 -26.21
CA GLN A 289 10.27 -0.84 -26.31
C GLN A 289 11.41 -0.58 -25.31
N ALA A 290 11.28 -1.05 -24.08
CA ALA A 290 12.32 -0.91 -23.07
C ALA A 290 13.63 -1.61 -23.46
N VAL A 291 13.56 -2.83 -23.98
CA VAL A 291 14.75 -3.60 -24.42
C VAL A 291 15.41 -2.98 -25.64
N MET A 292 14.62 -2.64 -26.65
CA MET A 292 15.16 -2.12 -27.93
C MET A 292 15.78 -0.73 -27.79
N HIS A 293 15.22 0.11 -26.92
CA HIS A 293 15.74 1.47 -26.69
C HIS A 293 16.73 1.54 -25.51
N TYR A 294 17.16 0.40 -24.97
CA TYR A 294 18.15 0.39 -23.90
C TYR A 294 19.59 0.54 -24.48
N PRO A 295 20.49 1.37 -23.90
CA PRO A 295 20.24 2.29 -22.79
C PRO A 295 19.30 3.41 -23.20
N PRO A 296 18.41 3.86 -22.28
CA PRO A 296 17.49 4.94 -22.61
C PRO A 296 18.31 6.18 -23.02
N LYS A 297 17.83 6.92 -24.02
CA LYS A 297 18.39 8.23 -24.35
C LYS A 297 18.47 9.02 -23.05
N THR A 298 19.63 9.61 -22.76
CA THR A 298 19.86 10.36 -21.52
C THR A 298 18.75 11.41 -21.36
N ALA A 299 17.76 11.08 -20.53
CA ALA A 299 16.82 12.11 -20.12
C ALA A 299 17.61 13.20 -19.39
N HIS A 300 17.24 14.45 -19.60
CA HIS A 300 17.90 15.55 -18.93
C HIS A 300 17.93 15.27 -17.41
N LYS A 301 19.12 15.22 -16.82
CA LYS A 301 19.28 14.99 -15.36
C LYS A 301 18.37 15.88 -14.54
N LEU A 302 18.09 17.09 -15.05
CA LEU A 302 17.16 18.04 -14.48
C LEU A 302 15.70 17.49 -14.43
N SER A 303 15.22 16.83 -15.49
CA SER A 303 13.87 16.25 -15.52
C SER A 303 13.72 15.15 -14.46
N HIS A 304 14.73 14.27 -14.30
CA HIS A 304 14.73 13.27 -13.25
C HIS A 304 14.71 13.87 -11.86
N PHE A 305 15.55 14.89 -11.63
CA PHE A 305 15.63 15.61 -10.38
C PHE A 305 14.27 16.25 -10.04
N LEU A 306 13.67 16.97 -10.99
CA LEU A 306 12.39 17.65 -10.78
C LEU A 306 11.26 16.66 -10.45
N VAL A 307 11.14 15.55 -11.18
CA VAL A 307 10.09 14.55 -10.90
C VAL A 307 10.31 13.90 -9.54
N THR A 308 11.54 13.52 -9.21
CA THR A 308 11.85 12.95 -7.89
C THR A 308 11.56 13.96 -6.79
N LEU A 309 11.95 15.22 -6.97
CA LEU A 309 11.67 16.29 -6.02
C LEU A 309 10.16 16.49 -5.80
N VAL A 310 9.37 16.54 -6.87
CA VAL A 310 7.89 16.65 -6.78
C VAL A 310 7.30 15.47 -6.01
N CYS A 311 7.75 14.24 -6.30
CA CYS A 311 7.26 13.07 -5.60
C CYS A 311 7.62 13.07 -4.10
N VAL A 312 8.85 13.47 -3.77
CA VAL A 312 9.29 13.60 -2.36
C VAL A 312 8.51 14.72 -1.66
N LEU A 313 8.30 15.87 -2.32
CA LEU A 313 7.48 16.95 -1.79
C LEU A 313 6.04 16.49 -1.54
N MET A 314 5.43 15.79 -2.47
CA MET A 314 4.07 15.24 -2.31
C MET A 314 4.00 14.25 -1.14
N LEU A 315 5.01 13.38 -0.99
CA LEU A 315 5.10 12.47 0.14
C LEU A 315 5.24 13.23 1.46
N SER A 316 6.11 14.22 1.53
CA SER A 316 6.30 15.07 2.72
C SER A 316 5.03 15.86 3.04
N LEU A 317 4.39 16.43 2.02
CA LEU A 317 3.13 17.16 2.16
C LEU A 317 2.01 16.28 2.73
N SER A 318 2.00 14.98 2.40
CA SER A 318 1.04 14.02 2.92
C SER A 318 1.08 13.83 4.44
N TYR A 319 2.18 14.21 5.10
CA TYR A 319 2.32 14.22 6.56
C TYR A 319 1.98 15.57 7.19
N ILE A 320 2.04 16.66 6.41
CA ILE A 320 1.79 18.03 6.87
C ILE A 320 0.32 18.41 6.68
N LEU A 321 -0.29 18.00 5.55
CA LEU A 321 -1.67 18.31 5.22
C LEU A 321 -2.60 17.22 5.74
N LEU A 322 -3.38 17.55 6.77
CA LEU A 322 -4.41 16.67 7.30
C LEU A 322 -5.77 17.14 6.79
N PRO A 323 -6.47 16.36 5.95
CA PRO A 323 -7.86 16.61 5.65
C PRO A 323 -8.70 16.26 6.89
N GLN A 324 -8.87 17.23 7.77
CA GLN A 324 -9.64 17.10 8.99
C GLN A 324 -10.70 18.21 9.01
N PRO A 325 -11.95 17.90 9.40
CA PRO A 325 -12.95 18.93 9.58
C PRO A 325 -12.47 19.96 10.61
N VAL A 326 -12.66 21.24 10.29
CA VAL A 326 -12.39 22.33 11.25
C VAL A 326 -13.38 22.17 12.40
N TYR A 327 -12.89 21.81 13.55
CA TYR A 327 -13.64 22.02 14.77
C TYR A 327 -13.67 23.53 14.99
N GLU A 328 -14.84 24.13 14.83
CA GLU A 328 -15.06 25.37 15.58
C GLU A 328 -14.89 24.97 17.04
N ALA A 329 -13.89 25.54 17.69
CA ALA A 329 -13.87 25.48 19.15
C ALA A 329 -15.28 25.91 19.56
N PRO A 330 -15.98 25.12 20.40
CA PRO A 330 -17.24 25.54 20.91
C PRO A 330 -17.06 26.98 21.38
N PRO A 331 -18.01 27.88 21.08
CA PRO A 331 -17.88 29.27 21.48
C PRO A 331 -17.39 29.23 22.91
N SER A 332 -16.45 30.08 23.27
CA SER A 332 -15.67 30.09 24.52
C SER A 332 -16.51 29.99 25.84
N THR A 333 -17.66 29.45 25.76
CA THR A 333 -18.66 29.06 26.76
C THR A 333 -18.46 27.61 27.27
N GLU A 334 -17.51 26.80 26.75
CA GLU A 334 -17.09 25.64 27.52
C GLU A 334 -16.31 26.14 28.73
N LEU A 335 -17.01 26.21 29.81
CA LEU A 335 -16.48 26.15 31.17
C LEU A 335 -15.50 24.95 31.14
N ASN A 336 -14.18 25.22 31.24
CA ASN A 336 -13.24 24.15 31.48
C ASN A 336 -13.63 23.45 32.77
N VAL A 337 -14.37 22.37 32.68
CA VAL A 337 -14.88 21.59 33.82
C VAL A 337 -13.74 21.11 34.73
N ILE A 338 -12.51 21.12 34.20
CA ILE A 338 -11.28 20.80 34.94
C ILE A 338 -10.96 21.86 36.02
N ASP A 339 -11.36 23.11 35.82
CA ASP A 339 -11.04 24.21 36.74
C ASP A 339 -12.15 24.47 37.78
N PHE A 340 -13.30 23.80 37.63
CA PHE A 340 -14.46 23.95 38.53
C PHE A 340 -14.64 22.70 39.40
N ASN A 341 -14.33 22.84 40.67
CA ASN A 341 -14.59 21.81 41.68
C ASN A 341 -15.78 22.28 42.55
N PRO A 342 -16.79 21.44 42.82
CA PRO A 342 -17.90 21.79 43.73
C PRO A 342 -17.49 22.29 45.13
N SER A 343 -16.23 21.98 45.53
CA SER A 343 -15.68 22.44 46.82
C SER A 343 -15.15 23.87 46.83
N ASN A 344 -14.80 24.44 45.65
CA ASN A 344 -14.20 25.78 45.54
C ASN A 344 -15.00 26.73 44.64
N THR A 345 -16.12 26.29 44.13
CA THR A 345 -16.95 27.02 43.17
C THR A 345 -18.42 26.91 43.56
N HIS A 346 -19.13 28.03 43.49
CA HIS A 346 -20.56 28.11 43.71
C HIS A 346 -21.26 28.87 42.60
N ILE A 347 -22.56 28.68 42.48
CA ILE A 347 -23.41 29.37 41.50
C ILE A 347 -24.11 30.49 42.24
N GLU A 348 -24.00 31.73 41.76
CA GLU A 348 -24.66 32.90 42.30
C GLU A 348 -25.88 33.25 41.44
N LEU A 349 -27.04 33.29 42.03
CA LEU A 349 -28.26 33.80 41.40
C LEU A 349 -28.41 35.26 41.76
N ARG A 350 -28.28 36.16 40.75
CA ARG A 350 -28.37 37.60 40.95
C ARG A 350 -29.84 38.09 40.92
N LYS A 351 -30.06 39.26 41.51
CA LYS A 351 -31.39 39.91 41.60
C LYS A 351 -31.97 40.25 40.21
N ASP A 352 -31.16 40.30 39.19
CA ASP A 352 -31.55 40.49 37.77
C ASP A 352 -32.02 39.19 37.09
N GLY A 353 -32.06 38.04 37.82
CA GLY A 353 -32.45 36.74 37.29
C GLY A 353 -31.35 36.05 36.46
N THR A 354 -30.13 36.54 36.50
CA THR A 354 -28.98 35.93 35.78
C THR A 354 -28.20 34.96 36.67
N TYR A 355 -27.69 33.89 36.10
CA TYR A 355 -26.88 32.88 36.77
C TYR A 355 -25.41 33.14 36.53
N TRP A 356 -24.60 33.14 37.56
CA TRP A 356 -23.17 33.35 37.50
C TRP A 356 -22.43 32.24 38.23
N ILE A 357 -21.33 31.77 37.65
CA ILE A 357 -20.42 30.84 38.31
C ILE A 357 -19.29 31.62 38.96
N CYS A 358 -19.08 31.41 40.23
CA CYS A 358 -18.10 32.13 41.05
C CYS A 358 -17.09 31.12 41.62
N SER A 359 -15.81 31.30 41.31
CA SER A 359 -14.70 30.50 41.83
C SER A 359 -13.59 31.40 42.35
N GLN A 360 -12.86 30.93 43.36
CA GLN A 360 -11.69 31.62 43.90
C GLN A 360 -10.54 31.76 42.86
N VAL A 361 -10.53 30.90 41.84
CA VAL A 361 -9.44 30.83 40.82
C VAL A 361 -9.83 31.58 39.56
N ILE A 362 -11.09 31.66 39.20
CA ILE A 362 -11.56 32.24 37.92
C ILE A 362 -12.57 33.34 38.22
N LYS A 363 -12.44 34.45 37.50
CA LYS A 363 -13.41 35.57 37.59
C LYS A 363 -14.82 35.08 37.24
N THR A 364 -15.81 35.65 37.97
CA THR A 364 -17.23 35.43 37.74
C THR A 364 -17.64 35.45 36.28
N ARG A 365 -18.35 34.42 35.85
CA ARG A 365 -18.85 34.29 34.48
C ARG A 365 -20.35 33.98 34.48
N GLN A 366 -21.09 34.67 33.58
CA GLN A 366 -22.52 34.40 33.38
C GLN A 366 -22.72 33.06 32.68
N ILE A 367 -23.67 32.25 33.15
CA ILE A 367 -24.03 30.95 32.60
C ILE A 367 -25.47 30.94 32.10
N SER A 368 -25.79 30.07 31.16
CA SER A 368 -27.17 29.88 30.67
C SER A 368 -27.99 29.03 31.64
N GLN A 369 -29.32 29.11 31.54
CA GLN A 369 -30.21 28.30 32.34
C GLN A 369 -29.99 26.79 32.21
N GLN A 370 -29.65 26.33 30.99
CA GLN A 370 -29.31 24.91 30.76
C GLN A 370 -28.02 24.49 31.49
N GLN A 371 -27.03 25.40 31.53
CA GLN A 371 -25.78 25.15 32.27
C GLN A 371 -26.00 25.17 33.77
N PHE A 372 -26.86 26.03 34.24
CA PHE A 372 -27.25 26.09 35.64
C PHE A 372 -27.88 24.79 36.13
N GLU A 373 -28.89 24.25 35.43
CA GLU A 373 -29.53 22.98 35.77
C GLU A 373 -28.51 21.83 35.76
N PHE A 374 -27.65 21.76 34.76
CA PHE A 374 -26.60 20.75 34.68
C PHE A 374 -25.60 20.84 35.85
N LEU A 375 -25.14 22.03 36.22
CA LEU A 375 -24.18 22.21 37.31
C LEU A 375 -24.81 21.91 38.66
N LYS A 376 -26.08 22.25 38.84
CA LYS A 376 -26.85 21.89 40.03
C LYS A 376 -27.00 20.38 40.20
N GLU A 377 -27.25 19.66 39.12
CA GLU A 377 -27.36 18.20 39.07
C GLU A 377 -26.02 17.50 39.45
N ILE A 378 -24.89 18.11 39.11
CA ILE A 378 -23.53 17.59 39.43
C ILE A 378 -23.12 17.97 40.88
N GLY A 379 -23.92 18.73 41.62
CA GLY A 379 -23.68 18.98 43.05
C GLY A 379 -23.02 20.34 43.38
N PHE A 380 -23.09 21.33 42.48
CA PHE A 380 -22.63 22.70 42.77
C PHE A 380 -23.64 23.40 43.70
N THR A 381 -23.13 24.10 44.71
CA THR A 381 -23.97 24.87 45.65
C THR A 381 -24.45 26.16 44.99
N VAL A 382 -25.73 26.48 45.24
CA VAL A 382 -26.35 27.72 44.75
C VAL A 382 -26.44 28.71 45.92
N GLN A 383 -25.95 29.94 45.69
CA GLN A 383 -26.09 31.07 46.64
C GLN A 383 -26.93 32.14 45.97
N GLU A 384 -27.86 32.72 46.71
CA GLU A 384 -28.64 33.89 46.26
C GLU A 384 -27.93 35.16 46.72
N GLU A 385 -27.86 36.14 45.82
CA GLU A 385 -27.32 37.47 46.14
C GLU A 385 -28.23 38.15 47.19
N GLU A 386 -27.73 38.41 48.38
CA GLU A 386 -28.45 39.12 49.47
C GLU A 386 -28.90 40.55 49.08
#